data_1c6085de79e147a79284ec292f66270e
#
_entry.id   1c6085de79e147a79284ec292f66270e
#
_cell.length_a   1.000
_cell.length_b   1.000
_cell.length_c   1.000
_cell.angle_alpha   90.00
_cell.angle_beta   90.00
_cell.angle_gamma   90.00
#
_symmetry.space_group_name_H-M   'P 1'
#
loop_
_entity.id
_entity.type
_entity.pdbx_description
1 polymer ?
#
loop_
_entity_poly.entity_id
_entity_poly.type
_entity_poly.pdbx_seq_one_letter_code
_entity_poly.pdbx_strand_id
1 'polypeptide(L)'
;MAKELSAVEQLKASRNPLRVIDDIYKEANEGIPLSSDYIGLLKWYGMYPHVNSDGTEDKKYFMKRIKLVDTSMNLEQLEVMAKIGQDYAQGLVDFTNRQNIQFHYIQIKDMPEIFRLLQSVGLTSKMASGDGPRPIMTCPVGGIDKNEIFDARELVKNVDSYFANNDDRFCNFPRKYKIGVSGCACHCASHE
;
A
#
# COMPACT_ATOMS: atom_id res chain seq x y z
N MET A 1 -17.30 31.11 -2.33
CA MET A 1 -18.11 29.87 -2.52
C MET A 1 -17.29 28.69 -2.04
N ALA A 2 -17.80 27.89 -1.10
CA ALA A 2 -17.13 26.68 -0.66
C ALA A 2 -17.06 25.72 -1.86
N LYS A 3 -15.87 25.17 -2.13
CA LYS A 3 -15.68 24.22 -3.22
C LYS A 3 -16.40 22.91 -2.85
N GLU A 4 -17.23 22.42 -3.76
CA GLU A 4 -17.94 21.16 -3.57
C GLU A 4 -16.94 20.02 -3.37
N LEU A 5 -17.19 19.17 -2.37
CA LEU A 5 -16.32 18.03 -2.06
C LEU A 5 -16.36 17.01 -3.20
N SER A 6 -15.21 16.44 -3.55
CA SER A 6 -15.15 15.33 -4.51
C SER A 6 -15.91 14.10 -3.97
N ALA A 7 -16.35 13.21 -4.86
CA ALA A 7 -17.07 11.98 -4.47
C ALA A 7 -16.32 11.16 -3.41
N VAL A 8 -14.99 11.06 -3.54
CA VAL A 8 -14.16 10.36 -2.54
C VAL A 8 -14.14 11.07 -1.20
N GLU A 9 -14.13 12.42 -1.17
CA GLU A 9 -14.20 13.17 0.09
C GLU A 9 -15.56 13.03 0.77
N GLN A 10 -16.65 12.98 0.00
CA GLN A 10 -17.98 12.71 0.52
C GLN A 10 -18.06 11.31 1.13
N LEU A 11 -17.51 10.30 0.47
CA LEU A 11 -17.41 8.93 1.01
C LEU A 11 -16.60 8.88 2.30
N LYS A 12 -15.45 9.53 2.35
CA LYS A 12 -14.59 9.60 3.53
C LYS A 12 -15.26 10.30 4.72
N ALA A 13 -16.17 11.23 4.46
CA ALA A 13 -16.97 11.88 5.49
C ALA A 13 -18.06 10.96 6.08
N SER A 14 -18.56 10.01 5.29
CA SER A 14 -19.63 9.10 5.69
C SER A 14 -19.15 7.73 6.21
N ARG A 15 -17.93 7.33 5.88
CA ARG A 15 -17.41 6.01 6.21
C ARG A 15 -15.90 6.04 6.41
N ASN A 16 -15.41 5.33 7.45
CA ASN A 16 -13.98 5.08 7.61
C ASN A 16 -13.46 4.29 6.37
N PRO A 17 -12.50 4.85 5.61
CA PRO A 17 -12.01 4.23 4.39
C PRO A 17 -11.43 2.82 4.57
N LEU A 18 -10.91 2.50 5.76
CA LEU A 18 -10.35 1.19 6.07
C LEU A 18 -11.42 0.09 6.12
N ARG A 19 -12.71 0.45 6.27
CA ARG A 19 -13.81 -0.52 6.26
C ARG A 19 -14.09 -1.13 4.89
N VAL A 20 -13.46 -0.66 3.83
CA VAL A 20 -13.53 -1.31 2.52
C VAL A 20 -13.00 -2.75 2.51
N ILE A 21 -12.22 -3.13 3.52
CA ILE A 21 -11.77 -4.52 3.68
C ILE A 21 -12.94 -5.48 3.83
N ASP A 22 -14.00 -5.08 4.56
CA ASP A 22 -15.18 -5.90 4.77
C ASP A 22 -15.89 -6.18 3.42
N ASP A 23 -15.89 -5.19 2.51
CA ASP A 23 -16.49 -5.35 1.18
C ASP A 23 -15.61 -6.21 0.27
N ILE A 24 -14.28 -6.12 0.38
CA ILE A 24 -13.35 -7.00 -0.33
C ILE A 24 -13.61 -8.47 0.07
N TYR A 25 -13.75 -8.75 1.37
CA TYR A 25 -14.03 -10.10 1.84
C TYR A 25 -15.41 -10.61 1.42
N LYS A 26 -16.43 -9.73 1.40
CA LYS A 26 -17.78 -10.11 0.92
C LYS A 26 -17.77 -10.47 -0.55
N GLU A 27 -17.14 -9.65 -1.40
CA GLU A 27 -17.03 -9.99 -2.82
C GLU A 27 -16.25 -11.28 -3.04
N ALA A 28 -15.11 -11.43 -2.35
CA ALA A 28 -14.26 -12.59 -2.52
C ALA A 28 -14.91 -13.90 -2.07
N ASN A 29 -15.64 -13.91 -0.94
CA ASN A 29 -16.15 -15.12 -0.31
C ASN A 29 -17.62 -15.43 -0.67
N GLU A 30 -18.42 -14.37 -0.89
CA GLU A 30 -19.87 -14.49 -1.07
C GLU A 30 -20.29 -14.15 -2.49
N GLY A 31 -19.39 -13.63 -3.32
CA GLY A 31 -19.69 -13.18 -4.68
C GLY A 31 -20.58 -11.94 -4.75
N ILE A 32 -20.69 -11.20 -3.64
CA ILE A 32 -21.45 -9.94 -3.58
C ILE A 32 -20.57 -8.82 -4.15
N PRO A 33 -20.87 -8.27 -5.34
CA PRO A 33 -20.02 -7.30 -5.98
C PRO A 33 -19.79 -6.04 -5.12
N LEU A 34 -18.55 -5.55 -5.10
CA LEU A 34 -18.22 -4.27 -4.51
C LEU A 34 -19.02 -3.16 -5.20
N SER A 35 -19.63 -2.29 -4.40
CA SER A 35 -20.28 -1.09 -4.95
C SER A 35 -19.29 -0.23 -5.73
N SER A 36 -19.69 0.26 -6.91
CA SER A 36 -18.89 1.16 -7.72
C SER A 36 -18.39 2.39 -6.95
N ASP A 37 -19.18 2.86 -5.98
CA ASP A 37 -18.83 3.99 -5.14
C ASP A 37 -17.63 3.70 -4.23
N TYR A 38 -17.43 2.43 -3.85
CA TYR A 38 -16.35 2.02 -2.95
C TYR A 38 -15.04 1.65 -3.66
N ILE A 39 -15.05 1.53 -4.97
CA ILE A 39 -13.83 1.24 -5.76
C ILE A 39 -12.72 2.25 -5.42
N GLY A 40 -13.06 3.53 -5.29
CA GLY A 40 -12.13 4.58 -4.90
C GLY A 40 -11.50 4.42 -3.51
N LEU A 41 -12.11 3.60 -2.62
CA LEU A 41 -11.59 3.31 -1.29
C LEU A 41 -10.60 2.12 -1.28
N LEU A 42 -10.58 1.29 -2.31
CA LEU A 42 -9.65 0.16 -2.43
C LEU A 42 -8.18 0.59 -2.30
N LYS A 43 -7.87 1.84 -2.67
CA LYS A 43 -6.52 2.42 -2.56
C LYS A 43 -5.96 2.39 -1.13
N TRP A 44 -6.79 2.35 -0.08
CA TRP A 44 -6.30 2.23 1.30
C TRP A 44 -5.66 0.87 1.58
N TYR A 45 -6.03 -0.15 0.80
CA TYR A 45 -5.38 -1.46 0.80
C TYR A 45 -4.45 -1.64 -0.41
N GLY A 46 -3.99 -0.55 -1.01
CA GLY A 46 -3.02 -0.57 -2.10
C GLY A 46 -3.58 -1.05 -3.43
N MET A 47 -4.90 -1.14 -3.58
CA MET A 47 -5.53 -1.62 -4.80
C MET A 47 -6.00 -0.48 -5.70
N TYR A 48 -5.72 -0.62 -6.99
CA TYR A 48 -6.17 0.30 -8.04
C TYR A 48 -6.66 -0.51 -9.23
N PRO A 49 -7.82 -0.19 -9.81
CA PRO A 49 -8.23 -0.80 -11.08
C PRO A 49 -7.13 -0.62 -12.14
N HIS A 50 -6.94 -1.62 -12.98
CA HIS A 50 -6.17 -1.43 -14.20
C HIS A 50 -6.92 -0.48 -15.15
N VAL A 51 -6.19 0.20 -16.00
CA VAL A 51 -6.76 1.09 -17.02
C VAL A 51 -6.59 0.43 -18.38
N ASN A 52 -7.69 0.25 -19.09
CA ASN A 52 -7.71 -0.28 -20.44
C ASN A 52 -7.09 0.71 -21.44
N SER A 53 -6.81 0.26 -22.64
CA SER A 53 -6.24 1.09 -23.70
C SER A 53 -7.14 2.27 -24.13
N ASP A 54 -8.44 2.19 -23.88
CA ASP A 54 -9.42 3.25 -24.12
C ASP A 54 -9.58 4.25 -22.95
N GLY A 55 -8.80 4.04 -21.87
CA GLY A 55 -8.84 4.89 -20.68
C GLY A 55 -9.92 4.50 -19.66
N THR A 56 -10.70 3.46 -19.91
CA THR A 56 -11.68 2.95 -18.94
C THR A 56 -11.03 2.09 -17.86
N GLU A 57 -11.60 2.07 -16.65
CA GLU A 57 -11.13 1.20 -15.57
C GLU A 57 -11.53 -0.26 -15.84
N ASP A 58 -10.57 -1.17 -15.69
CA ASP A 58 -10.83 -2.60 -15.69
C ASP A 58 -11.48 -2.99 -14.35
N LYS A 59 -12.63 -3.67 -14.44
CA LYS A 59 -13.38 -4.12 -13.26
C LYS A 59 -12.92 -5.49 -12.73
N LYS A 60 -12.08 -6.18 -13.49
CA LYS A 60 -11.63 -7.54 -13.19
C LYS A 60 -10.23 -7.56 -12.55
N TYR A 61 -9.33 -6.72 -13.04
CA TYR A 61 -7.94 -6.74 -12.65
C TYR A 61 -7.51 -5.46 -11.95
N PHE A 62 -6.70 -5.64 -10.93
CA PHE A 62 -6.20 -4.58 -10.08
C PHE A 62 -4.68 -4.62 -9.96
N MET A 63 -4.07 -3.46 -9.88
CA MET A 63 -2.73 -3.31 -9.35
C MET A 63 -2.81 -3.37 -7.82
N LYS A 64 -1.93 -4.13 -7.20
CA LYS A 64 -1.82 -4.29 -5.75
C LYS A 64 -0.47 -3.83 -5.25
N ARG A 65 -0.44 -2.87 -4.33
CA ARG A 65 0.79 -2.39 -3.68
C ARG A 65 0.94 -2.99 -2.30
N ILE A 66 2.13 -3.51 -2.04
CA ILE A 66 2.55 -4.00 -0.73
C ILE A 66 3.47 -2.97 -0.10
N LYS A 67 3.23 -2.71 1.18
CA LYS A 67 4.01 -1.79 1.99
C LYS A 67 5.26 -2.51 2.49
N LEU A 68 6.43 -1.99 2.14
CA LEU A 68 7.68 -2.33 2.79
C LEU A 68 8.06 -1.21 3.77
N VAL A 69 8.53 -1.62 4.92
CA VAL A 69 9.07 -0.72 5.94
C VAL A 69 10.57 -0.94 5.99
N ASP A 70 11.34 0.13 6.13
CA ASP A 70 12.82 0.12 6.20
C ASP A 70 13.58 -0.37 4.95
N THR A 71 12.88 -0.60 3.84
CA THR A 71 13.46 -0.95 2.53
C THR A 71 14.08 -2.34 2.40
N SER A 72 14.10 -3.14 3.46
CA SER A 72 14.65 -4.48 3.47
C SER A 72 13.56 -5.56 3.43
N MET A 73 13.91 -6.71 2.89
CA MET A 73 13.13 -7.96 2.96
C MET A 73 14.04 -9.11 3.39
N ASN A 74 13.52 -9.98 4.22
CA ASN A 74 14.16 -11.26 4.49
C ASN A 74 13.76 -12.32 3.43
N LEU A 75 14.38 -13.49 3.51
CA LEU A 75 14.15 -14.54 2.53
C LEU A 75 12.70 -15.04 2.52
N GLU A 76 12.09 -15.23 3.68
CA GLU A 76 10.70 -15.70 3.81
C GLU A 76 9.72 -14.70 3.17
N GLN A 77 9.95 -13.40 3.38
CA GLN A 77 9.17 -12.36 2.73
C GLN A 77 9.33 -12.39 1.21
N LEU A 78 10.56 -12.58 0.72
CA LEU A 78 10.83 -12.66 -0.71
C LEU A 78 10.16 -13.90 -1.34
N GLU A 79 10.19 -15.05 -0.66
CA GLU A 79 9.50 -16.28 -1.10
C GLU A 79 7.97 -16.06 -1.20
N VAL A 80 7.38 -15.39 -0.21
CA VAL A 80 5.94 -15.04 -0.26
C VAL A 80 5.66 -14.07 -1.40
N MET A 81 6.51 -13.07 -1.65
CA MET A 81 6.34 -12.17 -2.79
C MET A 81 6.45 -12.92 -4.12
N ALA A 82 7.42 -13.82 -4.26
CA ALA A 82 7.54 -14.65 -5.45
C ALA A 82 6.31 -15.53 -5.67
N LYS A 83 5.80 -16.16 -4.60
CA LYS A 83 4.57 -16.96 -4.64
C LYS A 83 3.36 -16.13 -5.08
N ILE A 84 3.15 -14.96 -4.49
CA ILE A 84 2.04 -14.06 -4.90
C ILE A 84 2.19 -13.67 -6.37
N GLY A 85 3.40 -13.34 -6.81
CA GLY A 85 3.69 -12.99 -8.19
C GLY A 85 3.32 -14.12 -9.18
N GLN A 86 3.73 -15.33 -8.87
CA GLN A 86 3.49 -16.51 -9.71
C GLN A 86 2.01 -16.93 -9.73
N ASP A 87 1.38 -17.03 -8.57
CA ASP A 87 0.07 -17.64 -8.44
C ASP A 87 -1.07 -16.67 -8.79
N TYR A 88 -0.88 -15.36 -8.54
CA TYR A 88 -1.96 -14.37 -8.61
C TYR A 88 -1.70 -13.17 -9.53
N ALA A 89 -0.44 -12.92 -9.93
CA ALA A 89 -0.05 -11.71 -10.67
C ALA A 89 0.59 -12.02 -12.04
N GLN A 90 0.27 -13.17 -12.63
CA GLN A 90 0.79 -13.60 -13.95
C GLN A 90 2.33 -13.56 -14.04
N GLY A 91 3.03 -13.74 -12.93
CA GLY A 91 4.49 -13.69 -12.86
C GLY A 91 5.08 -12.28 -12.86
N LEU A 92 4.27 -11.22 -12.80
CA LEU A 92 4.74 -9.84 -12.88
C LEU A 92 4.79 -9.16 -11.51
N VAL A 93 5.98 -8.69 -11.14
CA VAL A 93 6.25 -7.97 -9.90
C VAL A 93 7.12 -6.76 -10.18
N ASP A 94 6.70 -5.58 -9.74
CA ASP A 94 7.46 -4.34 -9.86
C ASP A 94 7.99 -3.85 -8.53
N PHE A 95 9.25 -3.40 -8.52
CA PHE A 95 9.81 -2.61 -7.43
C PHE A 95 9.66 -1.12 -7.75
N THR A 96 9.11 -0.35 -6.82
CA THR A 96 8.86 1.07 -7.05
C THR A 96 10.02 1.95 -6.57
N ASN A 97 10.12 3.15 -7.12
CA ASN A 97 11.08 4.17 -6.66
C ASN A 97 10.83 4.63 -5.20
N ARG A 98 9.70 4.23 -4.60
CA ARG A 98 9.43 4.43 -3.17
C ARG A 98 9.57 3.13 -2.37
N GLN A 99 10.39 2.20 -2.87
CA GLN A 99 10.80 1.00 -2.15
C GLN A 99 9.62 0.11 -1.73
N ASN A 100 8.57 0.07 -2.54
CA ASN A 100 7.43 -0.81 -2.36
C ASN A 100 7.36 -1.83 -3.48
N ILE A 101 6.54 -2.86 -3.28
CA ILE A 101 6.27 -3.87 -4.30
C ILE A 101 4.90 -3.63 -4.90
N GLN A 102 4.77 -3.82 -6.20
CA GLN A 102 3.50 -3.80 -6.92
C GLN A 102 3.32 -5.11 -7.68
N PHE A 103 2.14 -5.67 -7.53
CA PHE A 103 1.63 -6.77 -8.32
C PHE A 103 0.59 -6.27 -9.28
N HIS A 104 0.51 -6.89 -10.45
CA HIS A 104 -0.47 -6.58 -11.47
C HIS A 104 -1.43 -7.75 -11.69
N TYR A 105 -2.57 -7.48 -12.31
CA TYR A 105 -3.58 -8.50 -12.65
C TYR A 105 -4.20 -9.24 -11.47
N ILE A 106 -4.11 -8.70 -10.25
CA ILE A 106 -4.74 -9.27 -9.06
C ILE A 106 -6.27 -9.20 -9.21
N GLN A 107 -6.98 -10.25 -8.80
CA GLN A 107 -8.43 -10.27 -8.74
C GLN A 107 -8.91 -10.19 -7.29
N ILE A 108 -10.08 -9.60 -7.06
CA ILE A 108 -10.62 -9.43 -5.69
C ILE A 108 -10.84 -10.79 -5.01
N LYS A 109 -11.27 -11.81 -5.75
CA LYS A 109 -11.50 -13.17 -5.22
C LYS A 109 -10.26 -13.78 -4.56
N ASP A 110 -9.05 -13.36 -4.97
CA ASP A 110 -7.78 -13.90 -4.48
C ASP A 110 -7.26 -13.12 -3.24
N MET A 111 -7.91 -12.02 -2.91
CA MET A 111 -7.46 -11.10 -1.86
C MET A 111 -7.39 -11.71 -0.46
N PRO A 112 -8.36 -12.55 0.00
CA PRO A 112 -8.26 -13.19 1.31
C PRO A 112 -6.97 -14.01 1.48
N GLU A 113 -6.60 -14.78 0.47
CA GLU A 113 -5.38 -15.59 0.51
C GLU A 113 -4.12 -14.72 0.42
N ILE A 114 -4.13 -13.68 -0.41
CA ILE A 114 -3.02 -12.72 -0.49
C ILE A 114 -2.83 -12.03 0.86
N PHE A 115 -3.89 -11.60 1.54
CA PHE A 115 -3.80 -11.03 2.88
C PHE A 115 -3.22 -12.01 3.89
N ARG A 116 -3.65 -13.27 3.86
CA ARG A 116 -3.14 -14.33 4.73
C ARG A 116 -1.65 -14.57 4.51
N LEU A 117 -1.20 -14.66 3.26
CA LEU A 117 0.20 -14.83 2.89
C LEU A 117 1.06 -13.66 3.36
N LEU A 118 0.59 -12.42 3.17
CA LEU A 118 1.31 -11.24 3.65
C LEU A 118 1.43 -11.24 5.17
N GLN A 119 0.34 -11.54 5.86
CA GLN A 119 0.32 -11.57 7.32
C GLN A 119 1.26 -12.63 7.90
N SER A 120 1.40 -13.80 7.24
CA SER A 120 2.28 -14.87 7.71
C SER A 120 3.75 -14.47 7.81
N VAL A 121 4.17 -13.44 7.07
CA VAL A 121 5.54 -12.91 7.07
C VAL A 121 5.63 -11.46 7.60
N GLY A 122 4.60 -11.01 8.32
CA GLY A 122 4.56 -9.69 8.93
C GLY A 122 4.46 -8.52 7.95
N LEU A 123 4.01 -8.77 6.70
CA LEU A 123 3.78 -7.73 5.70
C LEU A 123 2.30 -7.33 5.63
N THR A 124 2.06 -6.15 5.09
CA THR A 124 0.72 -5.62 4.91
C THR A 124 0.61 -4.74 3.67
N SER A 125 -0.60 -4.61 3.16
CA SER A 125 -0.95 -3.59 2.18
C SER A 125 -1.84 -2.49 2.76
N LYS A 126 -2.21 -2.58 4.03
CA LYS A 126 -3.00 -1.57 4.72
C LYS A 126 -2.24 -0.24 4.72
N MET A 127 -2.90 0.83 4.27
CA MET A 127 -2.30 2.16 4.11
C MET A 127 -1.06 2.21 3.18
N ALA A 128 -0.88 1.21 2.31
CA ALA A 128 0.15 1.28 1.27
C ALA A 128 -0.12 2.40 0.25
N SER A 129 -1.36 2.88 0.23
CA SER A 129 -1.84 3.98 -0.61
C SER A 129 -2.95 4.75 0.12
N GLY A 130 -3.75 5.52 -0.61
CA GLY A 130 -4.84 6.29 -0.01
C GLY A 130 -4.42 7.68 0.49
N ASP A 131 -5.32 8.35 1.19
CA ASP A 131 -5.10 9.68 1.74
C ASP A 131 -4.74 9.56 3.23
N GLY A 132 -3.51 9.14 3.48
CA GLY A 132 -2.92 8.96 4.79
C GLY A 132 -1.40 8.94 4.68
N PRO A 133 -0.69 8.58 5.77
CA PRO A 133 0.74 8.37 5.74
C PRO A 133 1.10 7.28 4.73
N ARG A 134 1.98 7.62 3.80
CA ARG A 134 2.53 6.66 2.84
C ARG A 134 3.63 5.84 3.48
N PRO A 135 3.99 4.68 2.91
CA PRO A 135 5.17 3.95 3.33
C PRO A 135 6.37 4.90 3.45
N ILE A 136 7.03 4.85 4.60
CA ILE A 136 8.15 5.74 4.91
C ILE A 136 9.38 5.24 4.17
N MET A 137 10.09 6.15 3.53
CA MET A 137 11.32 5.82 2.81
C MET A 137 12.53 6.11 3.68
N THR A 138 13.57 5.30 3.53
CA THR A 138 14.91 5.58 4.01
C THR A 138 15.95 5.21 2.94
N CYS A 139 17.24 5.34 3.27
CA CYS A 139 18.30 4.98 2.35
C CYS A 139 18.23 3.49 1.97
N PRO A 140 18.27 3.11 0.67
CA PRO A 140 18.22 1.70 0.25
C PRO A 140 19.44 0.88 0.72
N VAL A 141 20.51 1.53 1.12
CA VAL A 141 21.72 0.91 1.71
C VAL A 141 21.90 1.28 3.18
N GLY A 142 20.79 1.66 3.85
CA GLY A 142 20.81 1.95 5.28
C GLY A 142 21.30 0.76 6.10
N GLY A 143 22.14 1.00 7.10
CA GLY A 143 22.79 0.00 7.95
C GLY A 143 23.98 -0.71 7.32
N ILE A 144 24.34 -0.42 6.06
CA ILE A 144 25.50 -1.02 5.36
C ILE A 144 26.41 0.03 4.69
N ASP A 145 25.96 1.27 4.54
CA ASP A 145 26.76 2.33 3.95
C ASP A 145 27.78 2.85 4.99
N LYS A 146 29.08 2.78 4.66
CA LYS A 146 30.17 3.28 5.50
C LYS A 146 30.10 4.78 5.80
N ASN A 147 29.38 5.55 4.99
CA ASN A 147 29.19 7.00 5.17
C ASN A 147 27.91 7.34 5.93
N GLU A 148 27.21 6.35 6.45
CA GLU A 148 26.01 6.56 7.24
C GLU A 148 26.36 7.25 8.57
N ILE A 149 25.61 8.28 8.94
CA ILE A 149 25.77 9.02 10.20
C ILE A 149 25.03 8.26 11.32
N PHE A 150 23.85 7.71 10.99
CA PHE A 150 23.08 6.81 11.86
C PHE A 150 22.18 5.91 11.04
N ASP A 151 21.91 4.70 11.54
CA ASP A 151 20.97 3.77 10.92
C ASP A 151 19.53 4.24 11.17
N ALA A 152 18.90 4.74 10.12
CA ALA A 152 17.54 5.27 10.19
C ALA A 152 16.44 4.20 10.19
N ARG A 153 16.76 2.92 9.97
CA ARG A 153 15.77 1.85 9.79
C ARG A 153 14.90 1.65 11.02
N GLU A 154 15.50 1.69 12.21
CA GLU A 154 14.72 1.54 13.44
C GLU A 154 13.78 2.74 13.66
N LEU A 155 14.23 3.96 13.40
CA LEU A 155 13.37 5.13 13.46
C LEU A 155 12.19 5.01 12.49
N VAL A 156 12.45 4.56 11.27
CA VAL A 156 11.40 4.35 10.26
C VAL A 156 10.37 3.32 10.73
N LYS A 157 10.82 2.20 11.31
CA LYS A 157 9.91 1.18 11.89
C LYS A 157 9.06 1.74 13.02
N ASN A 158 9.64 2.52 13.90
CA ASN A 158 8.93 3.11 15.04
C ASN A 158 7.87 4.11 14.58
N VAL A 159 8.20 4.99 13.63
CA VAL A 159 7.25 5.95 13.08
C VAL A 159 6.14 5.25 12.30
N ASP A 160 6.46 4.22 11.51
CA ASP A 160 5.48 3.44 10.79
C ASP A 160 4.52 2.70 11.74
N SER A 161 5.05 2.09 12.79
CA SER A 161 4.27 1.41 13.83
C SER A 161 3.35 2.38 14.57
N TYR A 162 3.81 3.61 14.82
CA TYR A 162 2.97 4.64 15.41
C TYR A 162 1.75 4.95 14.56
N PHE A 163 1.92 5.11 13.25
CA PHE A 163 0.80 5.33 12.33
C PHE A 163 -0.10 4.11 12.21
N ALA A 164 0.48 2.92 12.15
CA ALA A 164 -0.28 1.67 12.03
C ALA A 164 -1.15 1.39 13.26
N ASN A 165 -0.63 1.70 14.46
CA ASN A 165 -1.36 1.54 15.72
C ASN A 165 -2.41 2.63 15.97
N ASN A 166 -2.39 3.71 15.20
CA ASN A 166 -3.33 4.83 15.27
C ASN A 166 -4.03 5.07 13.93
N ASP A 167 -4.24 4.05 13.16
CA ASP A 167 -4.69 4.15 11.77
C ASP A 167 -6.07 4.83 11.62
N ASP A 168 -7.00 4.66 12.55
CA ASP A 168 -8.28 5.34 12.56
C ASP A 168 -8.14 6.88 12.61
N ARG A 169 -7.07 7.39 13.21
CA ARG A 169 -6.77 8.83 13.26
C ARG A 169 -6.09 9.34 12.00
N PHE A 170 -5.34 8.47 11.32
CA PHE A 170 -4.46 8.86 10.22
C PHE A 170 -4.92 8.36 8.86
N CYS A 171 -5.99 7.59 8.76
CA CYS A 171 -6.47 7.07 7.49
C CYS A 171 -7.25 8.09 6.63
N ASN A 172 -7.58 9.27 7.16
CA ASN A 172 -8.45 10.24 6.49
C ASN A 172 -7.81 11.65 6.44
N PHE A 173 -6.66 11.75 5.80
CA PHE A 173 -6.06 13.05 5.49
C PHE A 173 -6.73 13.69 4.26
N PRO A 174 -6.62 15.01 4.09
CA PRO A 174 -7.07 15.68 2.87
C PRO A 174 -6.31 15.19 1.63
N ARG A 175 -5.08 14.72 1.82
CA ARG A 175 -4.21 14.22 0.75
C ARG A 175 -3.18 13.24 1.32
N LYS A 176 -2.54 12.44 0.44
CA LYS A 176 -1.41 11.59 0.80
C LYS A 176 -0.31 12.39 1.50
N TYR A 177 0.25 11.86 2.58
CA TYR A 177 1.39 12.40 3.30
C TYR A 177 2.60 11.49 3.12
N LYS A 178 3.70 12.05 2.63
CA LYS A 178 4.93 11.31 2.35
C LYS A 178 6.00 11.69 3.37
N ILE A 179 6.73 10.69 3.86
CA ILE A 179 7.85 10.85 4.78
C ILE A 179 9.07 10.17 4.16
N GLY A 180 10.21 10.85 4.20
CA GLY A 180 11.53 10.30 3.92
C GLY A 180 12.44 10.59 5.10
N VAL A 181 13.25 9.61 5.49
CA VAL A 181 14.23 9.75 6.58
C VAL A 181 15.61 9.45 6.00
N SER A 182 16.53 10.38 6.12
CA SER A 182 17.91 10.18 5.67
C SER A 182 18.85 9.99 6.87
N GLY A 183 19.61 8.90 6.85
CA GLY A 183 20.66 8.62 7.85
C GLY A 183 22.03 9.14 7.44
N CYS A 184 22.18 9.75 6.26
CA CYS A 184 23.44 10.26 5.72
C CYS A 184 23.30 11.68 5.16
N ALA A 185 24.43 12.34 4.86
CA ALA A 185 24.45 13.68 4.28
C ALA A 185 24.07 13.71 2.79
N CYS A 186 23.97 12.56 2.12
CA CYS A 186 23.72 12.48 0.67
C CYS A 186 22.23 12.62 0.30
N HIS A 187 21.30 12.66 1.27
CA HIS A 187 19.85 12.79 1.05
C HIS A 187 19.27 11.79 0.04
N CYS A 188 19.75 10.54 0.07
CA CYS A 188 19.29 9.48 -0.86
C CYS A 188 17.81 9.17 -0.74
N ALA A 189 17.21 9.38 0.43
CA ALA A 189 15.77 9.29 0.62
C ALA A 189 15.07 10.54 0.06
N SER A 190 15.39 10.88 -1.20
CA SER A 190 14.86 12.06 -1.88
C SER A 190 13.39 12.29 -1.58
N HIS A 191 13.10 13.40 -0.98
CA HIS A 191 11.77 13.86 -0.62
C HIS A 191 11.47 15.10 -1.45
N GLU A 192 10.52 14.98 -2.33
CA GLU A 192 9.94 16.09 -3.04
C GLU A 192 8.68 16.57 -2.33
#